data_aeaae5db37b03257cee5401b4eafe856
#
_entry.id   aeaae5db37b03257cee5401b4eafe856
#
_cell.length_a   1.000
_cell.length_b   1.000
_cell.length_c   1.000
_cell.angle_alpha   90.00
_cell.angle_beta   90.00
_cell.angle_gamma   90.00
#
_symmetry.space_group_name_H-M   'P 1'
#
loop_
_entity.id
_entity.type
_entity.pdbx_description
1 polymer ?
#
loop_
_entity_poly.entity_id
_entity_poly.type
_entity_poly.pdbx_seq_one_letter_code
_entity_poly.pdbx_strand_id
1 'polypeptide(L)'
;MIQSMPDVRDVPADTGLTAFYREMTFSERRTFWACFSGWVLDGMDFMIYPLVIGSIIALWQVDRGTAGLAVTVTLLFSAVGGWLAGFIADRIGRVRTLQLTILWFSVFSLICAFTQSFGQLMVCRALLGLGFGGEWAAGAVLIGEAIRPQFRGRAVGSVQSGWALGWGSAVLMQAALFTVVPPEAAWRWMFAIGALPALLIFFLRRYVEEPEIAVGARARVAATGDRPSIWEIFAPGLRRTTLLAALLGTGAQGGYYAISTWVPTFLRGERGLTVIGSSGYLAVLISGSFVGYLLGAWLADRIGRRPLFILSSIAAIVLVLVYTTLPFSNTVMLWLGFPLGVASSAYFSGMGAFFTELFPTRLRGSGQGFAYNFGRGIGALFPTLVGYLSGTVALSTAIAIFAVIAYGLLLVAALLLPETRGKVLQADG
;
A
#
# COMPACT_ATOMS: atom_id res chain seq x y z
N MET A 1 47.56 -10.69 -1.82
CA MET A 1 46.91 -10.80 -0.48
C MET A 1 45.43 -10.60 -0.67
N ILE A 2 44.68 -11.68 -0.73
CA ILE A 2 43.22 -11.64 -0.77
C ILE A 2 42.79 -11.48 0.68
N GLN A 3 42.35 -10.30 1.09
CA GLN A 3 41.72 -10.11 2.39
C GLN A 3 40.39 -10.91 2.40
N SER A 4 40.35 -11.92 3.24
CA SER A 4 39.11 -12.68 3.54
C SER A 4 38.04 -11.72 4.03
N MET A 5 36.94 -11.63 3.30
CA MET A 5 35.74 -10.95 3.81
C MET A 5 35.33 -11.60 5.13
N PRO A 6 34.99 -10.83 6.17
CA PRO A 6 34.53 -11.40 7.43
C PRO A 6 33.25 -12.20 7.18
N ASP A 7 33.19 -13.38 7.78
CA ASP A 7 32.06 -14.32 7.71
C ASP A 7 30.79 -13.62 8.24
N VAL A 8 29.74 -13.61 7.44
CA VAL A 8 28.45 -12.93 7.70
C VAL A 8 27.71 -13.49 8.95
N ARG A 9 28.28 -14.48 9.62
CA ARG A 9 27.67 -15.21 10.75
C ARG A 9 27.90 -14.60 12.13
N ASP A 10 28.75 -13.60 12.29
CA ASP A 10 29.21 -13.13 13.60
C ASP A 10 28.71 -11.72 14.02
N VAL A 11 27.64 -11.21 13.44
CA VAL A 11 27.01 -10.01 13.97
C VAL A 11 25.90 -10.45 14.93
N PRO A 12 26.01 -10.19 16.25
CA PRO A 12 24.90 -10.39 17.16
C PRO A 12 23.75 -9.54 16.66
N ALA A 13 22.70 -10.17 16.18
CA ALA A 13 21.49 -9.46 15.75
C ALA A 13 20.90 -8.81 17.01
N ASP A 14 21.16 -7.51 17.21
CA ASP A 14 20.36 -6.72 18.11
C ASP A 14 18.90 -6.85 17.62
N THR A 15 18.10 -7.59 18.36
CA THR A 15 16.75 -7.98 18.00
C THR A 15 15.73 -6.85 18.20
N GLY A 16 16.19 -5.65 18.60
CA GLY A 16 15.34 -4.48 18.81
C GLY A 16 14.69 -3.97 17.53
N LEU A 17 13.42 -3.59 17.60
CA LEU A 17 12.65 -3.00 16.50
C LEU A 17 13.35 -1.79 15.85
N THR A 18 14.11 -1.02 16.64
CA THR A 18 14.80 0.21 16.20
C THR A 18 16.31 0.05 16.01
N ALA A 19 16.88 -1.11 16.36
CA ALA A 19 18.33 -1.33 16.32
C ALA A 19 18.90 -1.10 14.91
N PHE A 20 18.21 -1.59 13.88
CA PHE A 20 18.59 -1.40 12.50
C PHE A 20 18.79 0.07 12.09
N TYR A 21 17.96 0.98 12.64
CA TYR A 21 18.04 2.41 12.34
C TYR A 21 19.29 3.07 12.95
N ARG A 22 19.73 2.61 14.13
CA ARG A 22 20.95 3.14 14.77
C ARG A 22 22.21 2.83 13.98
N GLU A 23 22.24 1.67 13.33
CA GLU A 23 23.38 1.19 12.56
C GLU A 23 23.40 1.70 11.09
N MET A 24 22.29 2.30 10.62
CA MET A 24 22.22 2.89 9.28
C MET A 24 23.22 4.04 9.10
N THR A 25 23.87 4.07 7.94
CA THR A 25 24.67 5.22 7.49
C THR A 25 23.80 6.45 7.27
N PHE A 26 24.42 7.60 7.16
CA PHE A 26 23.72 8.85 6.91
C PHE A 26 22.96 8.83 5.56
N SER A 27 23.54 8.24 4.51
CA SER A 27 22.89 8.08 3.21
C SER A 27 21.68 7.13 3.28
N GLU A 28 21.82 5.98 3.95
CA GLU A 28 20.72 5.03 4.19
C GLU A 28 19.57 5.69 4.93
N ARG A 29 19.84 6.49 5.96
CA ARG A 29 18.80 7.24 6.71
C ARG A 29 18.09 8.26 5.84
N ARG A 30 18.79 8.98 4.98
CA ARG A 30 18.19 9.94 4.04
C ARG A 30 17.23 9.24 3.07
N THR A 31 17.67 8.14 2.48
CA THR A 31 16.83 7.35 1.57
C THR A 31 15.63 6.76 2.30
N PHE A 32 15.82 6.25 3.53
CA PHE A 32 14.74 5.75 4.37
C PHE A 32 13.66 6.82 4.60
N TRP A 33 14.05 8.01 5.06
CA TRP A 33 13.10 9.10 5.33
C TRP A 33 12.46 9.64 4.05
N ALA A 34 13.17 9.64 2.94
CA ALA A 34 12.59 10.02 1.65
C ALA A 34 11.47 9.07 1.22
N CYS A 35 11.73 7.75 1.25
CA CYS A 35 10.72 6.74 0.91
C CYS A 35 9.58 6.70 1.95
N PHE A 36 9.91 6.84 3.24
CA PHE A 36 8.91 6.88 4.30
C PHE A 36 7.97 8.09 4.15
N SER A 37 8.53 9.29 3.92
CA SER A 37 7.74 10.50 3.73
C SER A 37 6.90 10.45 2.45
N GLY A 38 7.44 9.88 1.36
CA GLY A 38 6.68 9.62 0.15
C GLY A 38 5.47 8.75 0.44
N TRP A 39 5.68 7.63 1.13
CA TRP A 39 4.61 6.71 1.49
C TRP A 39 3.56 7.30 2.45
N VAL A 40 3.97 8.21 3.36
CA VAL A 40 3.04 9.00 4.19
C VAL A 40 2.17 9.89 3.30
N LEU A 41 2.77 10.61 2.37
CA LEU A 41 2.07 11.55 1.50
C LEU A 41 1.14 10.83 0.51
N ASP A 42 1.56 9.68 0.01
CA ASP A 42 0.73 8.78 -0.82
C ASP A 42 -0.49 8.28 -0.07
N GLY A 43 -0.28 7.79 1.17
CA GLY A 43 -1.38 7.35 2.02
C GLY A 43 -2.36 8.48 2.35
N MET A 44 -1.84 9.69 2.56
CA MET A 44 -2.67 10.88 2.79
C MET A 44 -3.54 11.19 1.57
N ASP A 45 -2.95 11.33 0.38
CA ASP A 45 -3.70 11.69 -0.83
C ASP A 45 -4.71 10.61 -1.23
N PHE A 46 -4.30 9.33 -1.20
CA PHE A 46 -5.20 8.23 -1.53
C PHE A 46 -6.43 8.19 -0.62
N MET A 47 -6.25 8.44 0.69
CA MET A 47 -7.32 8.38 1.68
C MET A 47 -8.23 9.61 1.68
N ILE A 48 -7.91 10.67 0.96
CA ILE A 48 -8.81 11.83 0.78
C ILE A 48 -10.15 11.36 0.21
N TYR A 49 -10.16 10.60 -0.88
CA TYR A 49 -11.40 10.21 -1.55
C TYR A 49 -12.34 9.37 -0.67
N PRO A 50 -11.90 8.30 0.00
CA PRO A 50 -12.74 7.57 0.96
C PRO A 50 -13.38 8.43 2.05
N LEU A 51 -12.65 9.46 2.51
CA LEU A 51 -13.14 10.36 3.54
C LEU A 51 -14.22 11.32 3.02
N VAL A 52 -14.13 11.74 1.77
CA VAL A 52 -15.08 12.69 1.14
C VAL A 52 -16.14 12.04 0.24
N ILE A 53 -16.10 10.71 0.06
CA ILE A 53 -17.02 9.98 -0.84
C ILE A 53 -18.49 10.28 -0.53
N GLY A 54 -18.86 10.44 0.74
CA GLY A 54 -20.19 10.83 1.15
C GLY A 54 -20.61 12.22 0.65
N SER A 55 -19.69 13.19 0.67
CA SER A 55 -19.92 14.54 0.13
C SER A 55 -20.06 14.51 -1.40
N ILE A 56 -19.27 13.66 -2.07
CA ILE A 56 -19.34 13.46 -3.52
C ILE A 56 -20.68 12.85 -3.95
N ILE A 57 -21.14 11.82 -3.23
CA ILE A 57 -22.45 11.18 -3.43
C ILE A 57 -23.57 12.22 -3.29
N ALA A 58 -23.55 13.02 -2.23
CA ALA A 58 -24.56 14.04 -1.98
C ALA A 58 -24.54 15.16 -3.02
N LEU A 59 -23.33 15.60 -3.46
CA LEU A 59 -23.18 16.72 -4.40
C LEU A 59 -23.67 16.37 -5.82
N TRP A 60 -23.30 15.20 -6.32
CA TRP A 60 -23.58 14.82 -7.71
C TRP A 60 -24.68 13.74 -7.83
N GLN A 61 -25.34 13.38 -6.72
CA GLN A 61 -26.47 12.44 -6.68
C GLN A 61 -26.15 11.09 -7.36
N VAL A 62 -24.90 10.62 -7.20
CA VAL A 62 -24.46 9.32 -7.72
C VAL A 62 -24.73 8.22 -6.68
N ASP A 63 -24.98 7.00 -7.15
CA ASP A 63 -25.11 5.85 -6.26
C ASP A 63 -23.75 5.42 -5.67
N ARG A 64 -23.77 4.61 -4.61
CA ARG A 64 -22.55 4.15 -3.92
C ARG A 64 -21.65 3.31 -4.81
N GLY A 65 -22.21 2.51 -5.71
CA GLY A 65 -21.45 1.69 -6.65
C GLY A 65 -20.65 2.57 -7.60
N THR A 66 -21.32 3.56 -8.21
CA THR A 66 -20.69 4.56 -9.09
C THR A 66 -19.64 5.36 -8.32
N ALA A 67 -19.90 5.78 -7.08
CA ALA A 67 -18.89 6.46 -6.26
C ALA A 67 -17.69 5.55 -5.95
N GLY A 68 -17.92 4.27 -5.65
CA GLY A 68 -16.85 3.28 -5.45
C GLY A 68 -16.01 3.06 -6.71
N LEU A 69 -16.60 3.22 -7.89
CA LEU A 69 -15.91 3.08 -9.18
C LEU A 69 -14.74 4.08 -9.32
N ALA A 70 -14.81 5.26 -8.71
CA ALA A 70 -13.69 6.20 -8.73
C ALA A 70 -12.45 5.66 -7.98
N VAL A 71 -12.63 4.90 -6.90
CA VAL A 71 -11.51 4.19 -6.23
C VAL A 71 -10.98 3.10 -7.13
N THR A 72 -11.87 2.30 -7.70
CA THR A 72 -11.52 1.20 -8.62
C THR A 72 -10.70 1.71 -9.80
N VAL A 73 -11.16 2.76 -10.47
CA VAL A 73 -10.46 3.35 -11.62
C VAL A 73 -9.08 3.85 -11.21
N THR A 74 -8.96 4.56 -10.09
CA THR A 74 -7.67 5.02 -9.56
C THR A 74 -6.70 3.86 -9.37
N LEU A 75 -7.15 2.77 -8.76
CA LEU A 75 -6.30 1.61 -8.44
C LEU A 75 -5.96 0.77 -9.67
N LEU A 76 -6.87 0.63 -10.63
CA LEU A 76 -6.61 -0.03 -11.91
C LEU A 76 -5.52 0.73 -12.69
N PHE A 77 -5.66 2.03 -12.81
CA PHE A 77 -4.64 2.87 -13.45
C PHE A 77 -3.34 2.89 -12.66
N SER A 78 -3.39 2.77 -11.33
CA SER A 78 -2.20 2.63 -10.49
C SER A 78 -1.46 1.32 -10.74
N ALA A 79 -2.16 0.22 -11.01
CA ALA A 79 -1.51 -1.03 -11.39
C ALA A 79 -0.75 -0.89 -12.73
N VAL A 80 -1.35 -0.21 -13.71
CA VAL A 80 -0.69 0.14 -14.98
C VAL A 80 0.48 1.10 -14.75
N GLY A 81 0.27 2.14 -13.95
CA GLY A 81 1.28 3.14 -13.61
C GLY A 81 2.49 2.56 -12.92
N GLY A 82 2.30 1.62 -11.98
CA GLY A 82 3.39 0.90 -11.32
C GLY A 82 4.24 0.07 -12.28
N TRP A 83 3.59 -0.57 -13.24
CA TRP A 83 4.29 -1.31 -14.28
C TRP A 83 5.09 -0.39 -15.22
N LEU A 84 4.47 0.70 -15.70
CA LEU A 84 5.13 1.71 -16.53
C LEU A 84 6.30 2.38 -15.81
N ALA A 85 6.13 2.71 -14.52
CA ALA A 85 7.19 3.34 -13.73
C ALA A 85 8.38 2.41 -13.52
N GLY A 86 8.16 1.11 -13.33
CA GLY A 86 9.27 0.13 -13.31
C GLY A 86 10.11 0.20 -14.59
N PHE A 87 9.45 0.20 -15.75
CA PHE A 87 10.12 0.32 -17.05
C PHE A 87 10.84 1.67 -17.24
N ILE A 88 10.25 2.77 -16.78
CA ILE A 88 10.85 4.10 -16.83
C ILE A 88 12.06 4.17 -15.89
N ALA A 89 11.95 3.62 -14.67
CA ALA A 89 13.01 3.60 -13.66
C ALA A 89 14.27 2.87 -14.16
N ASP A 90 14.11 1.82 -14.94
CA ASP A 90 15.25 1.11 -15.54
C ASP A 90 15.97 1.95 -16.61
N ARG A 91 15.30 2.93 -17.22
CA ARG A 91 15.88 3.80 -18.26
C ARG A 91 16.48 5.09 -17.72
N ILE A 92 15.70 5.84 -16.92
CA ILE A 92 16.11 7.18 -16.46
C ILE A 92 16.59 7.21 -15.01
N GLY A 93 16.41 6.12 -14.24
CA GLY A 93 16.82 5.99 -12.85
C GLY A 93 15.65 6.00 -11.87
N ARG A 94 15.89 5.44 -10.67
CA ARG A 94 14.88 5.28 -9.63
C ARG A 94 14.44 6.62 -9.05
N VAL A 95 15.41 7.48 -8.73
CA VAL A 95 15.16 8.80 -8.12
C VAL A 95 14.40 9.73 -9.07
N ARG A 96 14.81 9.78 -10.35
CA ARG A 96 14.11 10.60 -11.35
C ARG A 96 12.69 10.11 -11.60
N THR A 97 12.50 8.80 -11.67
CA THR A 97 11.15 8.22 -11.84
C THR A 97 10.28 8.56 -10.65
N LEU A 98 10.78 8.42 -9.42
CA LEU A 98 10.06 8.80 -8.20
C LEU A 98 9.65 10.28 -8.22
N GLN A 99 10.54 11.19 -8.64
CA GLN A 99 10.21 12.61 -8.78
C GLN A 99 9.09 12.86 -9.78
N LEU A 100 9.15 12.20 -10.95
CA LEU A 100 8.13 12.35 -11.99
C LEU A 100 6.77 11.81 -11.54
N THR A 101 6.73 10.67 -10.88
CA THR A 101 5.48 10.05 -10.40
C THR A 101 4.84 10.88 -9.29
N ILE A 102 5.63 11.40 -8.34
CA ILE A 102 5.15 12.31 -7.30
C ILE A 102 4.60 13.60 -7.91
N LEU A 103 5.32 14.23 -8.85
CA LEU A 103 4.83 15.44 -9.53
C LEU A 103 3.51 15.16 -10.24
N TRP A 104 3.44 14.05 -10.97
CA TRP A 104 2.26 13.66 -11.75
C TRP A 104 1.03 13.49 -10.85
N PHE A 105 1.10 12.68 -9.81
CA PHE A 105 -0.08 12.47 -8.98
C PHE A 105 -0.47 13.71 -8.18
N SER A 106 0.50 14.52 -7.73
CA SER A 106 0.23 15.79 -7.03
C SER A 106 -0.51 16.79 -7.91
N VAL A 107 -0.11 16.90 -9.19
CA VAL A 107 -0.80 17.78 -10.16
C VAL A 107 -2.24 17.32 -10.36
N PHE A 108 -2.47 16.00 -10.53
CA PHE A 108 -3.83 15.50 -10.72
C PHE A 108 -4.67 15.53 -9.44
N SER A 109 -4.06 15.41 -8.25
CA SER A 109 -4.74 15.67 -6.99
C SER A 109 -5.24 17.12 -6.93
N LEU A 110 -4.38 18.08 -7.28
CA LEU A 110 -4.78 19.49 -7.36
C LEU A 110 -5.92 19.71 -8.38
N ILE A 111 -5.83 19.10 -9.57
CA ILE A 111 -6.86 19.23 -10.60
C ILE A 111 -8.20 18.63 -10.11
N CYS A 112 -8.19 17.55 -9.32
CA CYS A 112 -9.41 17.00 -8.71
C CYS A 112 -10.19 18.08 -7.91
N ALA A 113 -9.51 19.02 -7.25
CA ALA A 113 -10.14 20.09 -6.50
C ALA A 113 -11.02 21.03 -7.36
N PHE A 114 -10.72 21.12 -8.65
CA PHE A 114 -11.41 22.06 -9.59
C PHE A 114 -12.47 21.36 -10.45
N THR A 115 -12.70 20.08 -10.29
CA THR A 115 -13.69 19.33 -11.07
C THR A 115 -15.12 19.80 -10.78
N GLN A 116 -15.95 19.86 -11.84
CA GLN A 116 -17.33 20.35 -11.79
C GLN A 116 -18.37 19.23 -12.01
N SER A 117 -17.91 18.04 -12.36
CA SER A 117 -18.77 16.87 -12.53
C SER A 117 -18.06 15.60 -12.07
N PHE A 118 -18.86 14.57 -11.73
CA PHE A 118 -18.33 13.26 -11.36
C PHE A 118 -17.48 12.64 -12.48
N GLY A 119 -17.88 12.81 -13.76
CA GLY A 119 -17.10 12.33 -14.91
C GLY A 119 -15.72 12.97 -15.00
N GLN A 120 -15.60 14.29 -14.77
CA GLN A 120 -14.29 14.96 -14.71
C GLN A 120 -13.45 14.42 -13.56
N LEU A 121 -14.05 14.24 -12.37
CA LEU A 121 -13.36 13.65 -11.23
C LEU A 121 -12.84 12.24 -11.54
N MET A 122 -13.64 11.41 -12.21
CA MET A 122 -13.24 10.05 -12.62
C MET A 122 -12.00 10.07 -13.51
N VAL A 123 -11.97 10.95 -14.53
CA VAL A 123 -10.82 11.08 -15.41
C VAL A 123 -9.58 11.54 -14.64
N CYS A 124 -9.73 12.55 -13.77
CA CYS A 124 -8.62 13.04 -12.95
C CYS A 124 -8.10 11.96 -12.00
N ARG A 125 -9.00 11.17 -11.39
CA ARG A 125 -8.65 10.04 -10.51
C ARG A 125 -7.96 8.91 -11.27
N ALA A 126 -8.33 8.63 -12.52
CA ALA A 126 -7.63 7.69 -13.38
C ALA A 126 -6.19 8.13 -13.64
N LEU A 127 -6.02 9.39 -14.06
CA LEU A 127 -4.70 9.97 -14.35
C LEU A 127 -3.83 10.09 -13.09
N LEU A 128 -4.41 10.46 -11.96
CA LEU A 128 -3.74 10.44 -10.64
C LEU A 128 -3.23 9.03 -10.34
N GLY A 129 -4.04 8.01 -10.58
CA GLY A 129 -3.68 6.61 -10.38
C GLY A 129 -2.38 6.21 -11.08
N LEU A 130 -2.14 6.64 -12.32
CA LEU A 130 -0.90 6.35 -13.04
C LEU A 130 0.36 6.78 -12.25
N GLY A 131 0.35 7.99 -11.69
CA GLY A 131 1.45 8.48 -10.85
C GLY A 131 1.57 7.74 -9.54
N PHE A 132 0.44 7.56 -8.84
CA PHE A 132 0.35 6.88 -7.55
C PHE A 132 0.93 5.45 -7.58
N GLY A 133 0.64 4.68 -8.63
CA GLY A 133 1.22 3.33 -8.76
C GLY A 133 2.72 3.32 -8.97
N GLY A 134 3.23 4.34 -9.65
CA GLY A 134 4.65 4.48 -9.95
C GLY A 134 5.50 4.83 -8.74
N GLU A 135 4.95 5.58 -7.81
CA GLU A 135 5.66 6.00 -6.59
C GLU A 135 6.08 4.78 -5.76
N TRP A 136 5.15 3.88 -5.44
CA TRP A 136 5.48 2.66 -4.70
C TRP A 136 6.50 1.79 -5.44
N ALA A 137 6.34 1.59 -6.76
CA ALA A 137 7.24 0.75 -7.53
C ALA A 137 8.68 1.29 -7.51
N ALA A 138 8.86 2.60 -7.72
CA ALA A 138 10.18 3.24 -7.71
C ALA A 138 10.76 3.34 -6.28
N GLY A 139 9.94 3.69 -5.29
CA GLY A 139 10.35 3.86 -3.89
C GLY A 139 10.75 2.55 -3.22
N ALA A 140 9.99 1.47 -3.44
CA ALA A 140 10.32 0.16 -2.86
C ALA A 140 11.64 -0.41 -3.42
N VAL A 141 11.91 -0.21 -4.73
CA VAL A 141 13.17 -0.59 -5.34
C VAL A 141 14.30 0.29 -4.82
N LEU A 142 14.11 1.61 -4.76
CA LEU A 142 15.09 2.57 -4.28
C LEU A 142 15.55 2.21 -2.85
N ILE A 143 14.63 2.01 -1.90
CA ILE A 143 15.00 1.64 -0.52
C ILE A 143 15.63 0.25 -0.46
N GLY A 144 15.16 -0.70 -1.29
CA GLY A 144 15.70 -2.06 -1.37
C GLY A 144 17.13 -2.12 -1.89
N GLU A 145 17.51 -1.22 -2.81
CA GLU A 145 18.85 -1.12 -3.39
C GLU A 145 19.81 -0.26 -2.55
N ALA A 146 19.29 0.78 -1.88
CA ALA A 146 20.10 1.71 -1.10
C ALA A 146 20.48 1.18 0.29
N ILE A 147 19.69 0.29 0.88
CA ILE A 147 19.89 -0.24 2.23
C ILE A 147 20.64 -1.57 2.21
N ARG A 148 21.63 -1.72 3.11
CA ARG A 148 22.39 -2.95 3.26
C ARG A 148 21.48 -4.18 3.44
N PRO A 149 21.83 -5.35 2.85
CA PRO A 149 20.99 -6.54 2.82
C PRO A 149 20.43 -6.96 4.19
N GLN A 150 21.24 -6.85 5.25
CA GLN A 150 20.88 -7.24 6.62
C GLN A 150 19.74 -6.40 7.23
N PHE A 151 19.54 -5.16 6.76
CA PHE A 151 18.49 -4.25 7.27
C PHE A 151 17.32 -4.07 6.33
N ARG A 152 17.43 -4.58 5.09
CA ARG A 152 16.48 -4.34 4.00
C ARG A 152 15.04 -4.70 4.38
N GLY A 153 14.83 -5.89 4.94
CA GLY A 153 13.48 -6.35 5.31
C GLY A 153 12.81 -5.44 6.34
N ARG A 154 13.55 -5.09 7.40
CA ARG A 154 13.04 -4.20 8.46
C ARG A 154 12.82 -2.77 7.95
N ALA A 155 13.71 -2.25 7.12
CA ALA A 155 13.58 -0.91 6.57
C ALA A 155 12.37 -0.81 5.63
N VAL A 156 12.23 -1.72 4.67
CA VAL A 156 11.07 -1.75 3.75
C VAL A 156 9.78 -1.98 4.52
N GLY A 157 9.76 -2.91 5.49
CA GLY A 157 8.60 -3.16 6.34
C GLY A 157 8.20 -1.95 7.19
N SER A 158 9.20 -1.20 7.71
CA SER A 158 8.93 0.03 8.49
C SER A 158 8.40 1.17 7.61
N VAL A 159 8.84 1.28 6.35
CA VAL A 159 8.28 2.28 5.40
C VAL A 159 6.79 2.08 5.20
N GLN A 160 6.31 0.83 5.22
CA GLN A 160 4.87 0.54 5.10
C GLN A 160 4.03 1.21 6.21
N SER A 161 4.57 1.41 7.43
CA SER A 161 3.85 2.10 8.50
C SER A 161 3.58 3.58 8.19
N GLY A 162 4.32 4.19 7.27
CA GLY A 162 4.07 5.54 6.76
C GLY A 162 2.67 5.70 6.18
N TRP A 163 2.12 4.64 5.56
CA TRP A 163 0.74 4.64 5.05
C TRP A 163 -0.30 4.95 6.14
N ALA A 164 -0.16 4.36 7.33
CA ALA A 164 -1.06 4.63 8.45
C ALA A 164 -0.96 6.08 8.93
N LEU A 165 0.25 6.66 8.96
CA LEU A 165 0.42 8.08 9.29
C LEU A 165 -0.19 8.99 8.23
N GLY A 166 -0.07 8.63 6.95
CA GLY A 166 -0.72 9.34 5.85
C GLY A 166 -2.25 9.33 5.98
N TRP A 167 -2.83 8.15 6.25
CA TRP A 167 -4.26 8.05 6.52
C TRP A 167 -4.69 8.88 7.73
N GLY A 168 -3.94 8.81 8.83
CA GLY A 168 -4.18 9.63 10.02
C GLY A 168 -4.13 11.13 9.72
N SER A 169 -3.16 11.57 8.91
CA SER A 169 -3.05 12.96 8.47
C SER A 169 -4.26 13.41 7.65
N ALA A 170 -4.76 12.56 6.73
CA ALA A 170 -5.98 12.85 5.98
C ALA A 170 -7.22 12.97 6.88
N VAL A 171 -7.34 12.11 7.91
CA VAL A 171 -8.45 12.17 8.88
C VAL A 171 -8.38 13.45 9.72
N LEU A 172 -7.20 13.83 10.20
CA LEU A 172 -7.00 15.09 10.94
C LEU A 172 -7.30 16.30 10.06
N MET A 173 -6.84 16.28 8.80
CA MET A 173 -7.12 17.31 7.82
C MET A 173 -8.63 17.43 7.55
N GLN A 174 -9.34 16.31 7.38
CA GLN A 174 -10.79 16.32 7.24
C GLN A 174 -11.47 16.92 8.47
N ALA A 175 -11.11 16.47 9.67
CA ALA A 175 -11.68 16.97 10.90
C ALA A 175 -11.50 18.50 11.03
N ALA A 176 -10.30 19.01 10.73
CA ALA A 176 -10.00 20.44 10.77
C ALA A 176 -10.77 21.24 9.70
N LEU A 177 -10.76 20.78 8.45
CA LEU A 177 -11.40 21.52 7.34
C LEU A 177 -12.92 21.56 7.50
N PHE A 178 -13.55 20.45 7.91
CA PHE A 178 -15.01 20.41 8.05
C PHE A 178 -15.54 21.19 9.27
N THR A 179 -14.66 21.74 10.14
CA THR A 179 -15.06 22.68 11.20
C THR A 179 -15.01 24.13 10.75
N VAL A 180 -14.17 24.49 9.77
CA VAL A 180 -13.93 25.89 9.37
C VAL A 180 -14.43 26.22 7.96
N VAL A 181 -14.67 25.19 7.13
CA VAL A 181 -15.11 25.34 5.74
C VAL A 181 -16.42 24.58 5.53
N PRO A 182 -17.40 25.16 4.80
CA PRO A 182 -18.63 24.43 4.48
C PRO A 182 -18.35 23.09 3.76
N PRO A 183 -19.12 22.01 4.04
CA PRO A 183 -18.88 20.68 3.49
C PRO A 183 -18.78 20.64 1.96
N GLU A 184 -19.52 21.52 1.27
CA GLU A 184 -19.55 21.65 -0.18
C GLU A 184 -18.21 22.11 -0.77
N ALA A 185 -17.41 22.84 0.01
CA ALA A 185 -16.08 23.32 -0.38
C ALA A 185 -14.95 22.52 0.29
N ALA A 186 -15.18 21.96 1.47
CA ALA A 186 -14.15 21.28 2.27
C ALA A 186 -13.47 20.13 1.50
N TRP A 187 -14.22 19.34 0.73
CA TRP A 187 -13.66 18.25 -0.07
C TRP A 187 -12.69 18.73 -1.15
N ARG A 188 -12.93 19.93 -1.72
CA ARG A 188 -12.02 20.54 -2.71
C ARG A 188 -10.70 20.94 -2.07
N TRP A 189 -10.76 21.53 -0.87
CA TRP A 189 -9.57 21.88 -0.11
C TRP A 189 -8.75 20.65 0.29
N MET A 190 -9.41 19.54 0.60
CA MET A 190 -8.69 18.30 0.87
C MET A 190 -7.84 17.86 -0.33
N PHE A 191 -8.39 17.86 -1.54
CA PHE A 191 -7.63 17.55 -2.75
C PHE A 191 -6.54 18.57 -3.08
N ALA A 192 -6.82 19.86 -2.86
CA ALA A 192 -5.81 20.91 -3.08
C ALA A 192 -4.59 20.74 -2.14
N ILE A 193 -4.84 20.41 -0.86
CA ILE A 193 -3.78 20.11 0.12
C ILE A 193 -3.11 18.77 -0.21
N GLY A 194 -3.82 17.82 -0.82
CA GLY A 194 -3.27 16.59 -1.37
C GLY A 194 -2.17 16.78 -2.41
N ALA A 195 -2.00 17.98 -2.95
CA ALA A 195 -0.88 18.32 -3.83
C ALA A 195 0.45 18.62 -3.08
N LEU A 196 0.45 18.73 -1.75
CA LEU A 196 1.67 18.97 -0.95
C LEU A 196 2.82 17.99 -1.21
N PRO A 197 2.58 16.72 -1.57
CA PRO A 197 3.66 15.80 -1.93
C PRO A 197 4.64 16.35 -2.96
N ALA A 198 4.20 17.25 -3.86
CA ALA A 198 5.11 17.92 -4.80
C ALA A 198 6.32 18.60 -4.12
N LEU A 199 6.18 19.05 -2.87
CA LEU A 199 7.28 19.65 -2.10
C LEU A 199 8.38 18.65 -1.77
N LEU A 200 8.07 17.36 -1.66
CA LEU A 200 9.04 16.30 -1.42
C LEU A 200 10.04 16.17 -2.58
N ILE A 201 9.68 16.58 -3.79
CA ILE A 201 10.55 16.53 -4.96
C ILE A 201 11.83 17.35 -4.72
N PHE A 202 11.73 18.51 -4.07
CA PHE A 202 12.90 19.34 -3.74
C PHE A 202 13.86 18.62 -2.80
N PHE A 203 13.32 17.90 -1.80
CA PHE A 203 14.12 17.08 -0.90
C PHE A 203 14.79 15.92 -1.64
N LEU A 204 14.03 15.18 -2.44
CA LEU A 204 14.57 14.06 -3.23
C LEU A 204 15.68 14.51 -4.16
N ARG A 205 15.49 15.63 -4.86
CA ARG A 205 16.50 16.19 -5.78
C ARG A 205 17.81 16.57 -5.08
N ARG A 206 17.71 17.07 -3.83
CA ARG A 206 18.88 17.60 -3.10
C ARG A 206 19.64 16.54 -2.31
N TYR A 207 18.93 15.52 -1.80
CA TYR A 207 19.48 14.66 -0.74
C TYR A 207 19.53 13.16 -1.06
N VAL A 208 18.86 12.72 -2.12
CA VAL A 208 18.81 11.30 -2.47
C VAL A 208 19.58 11.06 -3.76
N GLU A 209 20.58 10.18 -3.66
CA GLU A 209 21.41 9.78 -4.79
C GLU A 209 20.92 8.47 -5.40
N GLU A 210 21.20 8.27 -6.69
CA GLU A 210 20.86 7.04 -7.39
C GLU A 210 21.74 5.90 -6.85
N PRO A 211 21.20 4.73 -6.44
CA PRO A 211 21.99 3.61 -5.97
C PRO A 211 23.00 3.11 -6.99
N GLU A 212 24.24 2.82 -6.55
CA GLU A 212 25.29 2.30 -7.44
C GLU A 212 24.90 0.99 -8.14
N ILE A 213 24.15 0.13 -7.43
CA ILE A 213 23.61 -1.12 -7.98
C ILE A 213 22.74 -0.84 -9.20
N ALA A 214 21.90 0.20 -9.14
CA ALA A 214 21.03 0.61 -10.24
C ALA A 214 21.82 1.13 -11.44
N VAL A 215 22.89 1.91 -11.17
CA VAL A 215 23.78 2.42 -12.22
C VAL A 215 24.51 1.26 -12.90
N GLY A 216 25.07 0.33 -12.14
CA GLY A 216 25.76 -0.86 -12.64
C GLY A 216 24.85 -1.80 -13.44
N ALA A 217 23.61 -2.03 -12.97
CA ALA A 217 22.62 -2.85 -13.68
C ALA A 217 22.24 -2.25 -15.04
N ARG A 218 22.02 -0.92 -15.11
CA ARG A 218 21.77 -0.22 -16.39
C ARG A 218 22.95 -0.33 -17.36
N ALA A 219 24.16 -0.14 -16.87
CA ALA A 219 25.37 -0.28 -17.70
C ALA A 219 25.49 -1.71 -18.28
N ARG A 220 25.20 -2.74 -17.47
CA ARG A 220 25.22 -4.14 -17.91
C ARG A 220 24.16 -4.40 -18.99
N VAL A 221 22.90 -4.00 -18.77
CA VAL A 221 21.82 -4.15 -19.77
C VAL A 221 22.13 -3.41 -21.07
N ALA A 222 22.76 -2.22 -20.98
CA ALA A 222 23.20 -1.48 -22.16
C ALA A 222 24.32 -2.21 -22.93
N ALA A 223 25.20 -2.92 -22.23
CA ALA A 223 26.32 -3.66 -22.84
C ALA A 223 25.89 -5.02 -23.43
N THR A 224 24.97 -5.74 -22.78
CA THR A 224 24.62 -7.12 -23.15
C THR A 224 23.32 -7.23 -23.94
N GLY A 225 22.41 -6.24 -23.82
CA GLY A 225 21.06 -6.31 -24.39
C GLY A 225 20.13 -7.36 -23.73
N ASP A 226 20.66 -8.12 -22.76
CA ASP A 226 19.96 -9.26 -22.15
C ASP A 226 18.91 -8.77 -21.12
N ARG A 227 17.65 -8.88 -21.50
CA ARG A 227 16.50 -8.60 -20.63
C ARG A 227 15.64 -9.85 -20.51
N PRO A 228 15.42 -10.33 -19.27
CA PRO A 228 14.51 -11.46 -19.06
C PRO A 228 13.10 -11.10 -19.56
N SER A 229 12.46 -12.04 -20.24
CA SER A 229 11.07 -11.86 -20.68
C SER A 229 10.13 -11.92 -19.48
N ILE A 230 9.21 -10.97 -19.40
CA ILE A 230 8.17 -10.97 -18.34
C ILE A 230 7.31 -12.26 -18.40
N TRP A 231 7.18 -12.88 -19.57
CA TRP A 231 6.40 -14.11 -19.75
C TRP A 231 7.04 -15.34 -19.10
N GLU A 232 8.31 -15.29 -18.76
CA GLU A 232 9.01 -16.41 -18.09
C GLU A 232 8.45 -16.71 -16.69
N ILE A 233 7.81 -15.74 -16.04
CA ILE A 233 7.13 -15.99 -14.75
C ILE A 233 5.95 -16.96 -14.89
N PHE A 234 5.45 -17.18 -16.12
CA PHE A 234 4.39 -18.14 -16.43
C PHE A 234 4.92 -19.49 -16.96
N ALA A 235 6.23 -19.70 -16.99
CA ALA A 235 6.82 -20.99 -17.34
C ALA A 235 6.24 -22.12 -16.46
N PRO A 236 6.17 -23.38 -16.95
CA PRO A 236 5.50 -24.49 -16.26
C PRO A 236 5.90 -24.65 -14.78
N GLY A 237 7.17 -24.44 -14.44
CA GLY A 237 7.68 -24.54 -13.06
C GLY A 237 7.30 -23.37 -12.14
N LEU A 238 6.97 -22.18 -12.69
CA LEU A 238 6.67 -20.97 -11.91
C LEU A 238 5.21 -20.54 -11.97
N ARG A 239 4.45 -20.99 -12.97
CA ARG A 239 3.05 -20.59 -13.20
C ARG A 239 2.19 -20.68 -11.96
N ARG A 240 2.27 -21.80 -11.23
CA ARG A 240 1.48 -22.02 -10.01
C ARG A 240 1.85 -20.99 -8.93
N THR A 241 3.14 -20.76 -8.71
CA THR A 241 3.64 -19.77 -7.74
C THR A 241 3.20 -18.36 -8.13
N THR A 242 3.30 -18.00 -9.40
CA THR A 242 2.90 -16.68 -9.93
C THR A 242 1.42 -16.43 -9.70
N LEU A 243 0.55 -17.37 -10.05
CA LEU A 243 -0.90 -17.23 -9.87
C LEU A 243 -1.30 -17.18 -8.39
N LEU A 244 -0.70 -18.01 -7.54
CA LEU A 244 -0.97 -18.00 -6.10
C LEU A 244 -0.44 -16.71 -5.43
N ALA A 245 0.72 -16.20 -5.84
CA ALA A 245 1.23 -14.92 -5.36
C ALA A 245 0.32 -13.75 -5.77
N ALA A 246 -0.18 -13.76 -7.01
CA ALA A 246 -1.17 -12.78 -7.48
C ALA A 246 -2.51 -12.88 -6.71
N LEU A 247 -2.97 -14.11 -6.41
CA LEU A 247 -4.16 -14.35 -5.59
C LEU A 247 -3.98 -13.84 -4.16
N LEU A 248 -2.80 -14.05 -3.56
CA LEU A 248 -2.44 -13.53 -2.25
C LEU A 248 -2.51 -12.00 -2.25
N GLY A 249 -1.91 -11.35 -3.26
CA GLY A 249 -1.97 -9.90 -3.45
C GLY A 249 -3.40 -9.38 -3.63
N THR A 250 -4.24 -10.12 -4.39
CA THR A 250 -5.66 -9.78 -4.60
C THR A 250 -6.43 -9.80 -3.27
N GLY A 251 -6.27 -10.87 -2.50
CA GLY A 251 -6.96 -11.00 -1.21
C GLY A 251 -6.53 -9.93 -0.21
N ALA A 252 -5.22 -9.70 -0.10
CA ALA A 252 -4.65 -8.69 0.79
C ALA A 252 -5.18 -7.28 0.49
N GLN A 253 -5.09 -6.87 -0.77
CA GLN A 253 -5.47 -5.52 -1.19
C GLN A 253 -6.98 -5.35 -1.28
N GLY A 254 -7.71 -6.38 -1.77
CA GLY A 254 -9.16 -6.34 -1.85
C GLY A 254 -9.82 -6.18 -0.49
N GLY A 255 -9.39 -6.93 0.53
CA GLY A 255 -9.89 -6.81 1.90
C GLY A 255 -9.60 -5.45 2.51
N TYR A 256 -8.39 -4.97 2.35
CA TYR A 256 -8.00 -3.63 2.81
C TYR A 256 -8.83 -2.53 2.17
N TYR A 257 -8.99 -2.55 0.84
CA TYR A 257 -9.74 -1.52 0.11
C TYR A 257 -11.25 -1.57 0.39
N ALA A 258 -11.83 -2.76 0.58
CA ALA A 258 -13.23 -2.89 0.99
C ALA A 258 -13.49 -2.19 2.33
N ILE A 259 -12.58 -2.36 3.31
CA ILE A 259 -12.69 -1.75 4.63
C ILE A 259 -12.37 -0.25 4.57
N SER A 260 -11.18 0.11 4.09
CA SER A 260 -10.67 1.49 4.17
C SER A 260 -11.52 2.48 3.37
N THR A 261 -12.13 2.05 2.26
CA THR A 261 -13.01 2.90 1.44
C THR A 261 -14.33 3.19 2.14
N TRP A 262 -14.95 2.19 2.77
CA TRP A 262 -16.33 2.30 3.20
C TRP A 262 -16.54 2.47 4.69
N VAL A 263 -15.55 2.15 5.55
CA VAL A 263 -15.67 2.36 7.01
C VAL A 263 -16.00 3.80 7.38
N PRO A 264 -15.42 4.86 6.78
CA PRO A 264 -15.81 6.24 7.09
C PRO A 264 -17.29 6.51 6.79
N THR A 265 -17.82 5.98 5.69
CA THR A 265 -19.22 6.12 5.30
C THR A 265 -20.14 5.28 6.19
N PHE A 266 -19.75 4.06 6.54
CA PHE A 266 -20.44 3.20 7.48
C PHE A 266 -20.61 3.85 8.86
N LEU A 267 -19.52 4.40 9.41
CA LEU A 267 -19.54 5.08 10.71
C LEU A 267 -20.51 6.26 10.74
N ARG A 268 -20.58 7.02 9.65
CA ARG A 268 -21.50 8.18 9.55
C ARG A 268 -22.92 7.77 9.23
N GLY A 269 -23.10 6.88 8.27
CA GLY A 269 -24.43 6.53 7.73
C GLY A 269 -25.21 5.56 8.59
N GLU A 270 -24.59 4.50 9.10
CA GLU A 270 -25.26 3.44 9.88
C GLU A 270 -25.10 3.59 11.39
N ARG A 271 -24.01 4.23 11.85
CA ARG A 271 -23.79 4.49 13.27
C ARG A 271 -24.16 5.92 13.70
N GLY A 272 -24.57 6.76 12.75
CA GLY A 272 -25.03 8.13 13.03
C GLY A 272 -23.97 9.06 13.59
N LEU A 273 -22.66 8.75 13.37
CA LEU A 273 -21.56 9.57 13.88
C LEU A 273 -21.35 10.81 13.01
N THR A 274 -21.04 11.93 13.66
CA THR A 274 -20.56 13.13 12.96
C THR A 274 -19.19 12.90 12.31
N VAL A 275 -18.74 13.83 11.46
CA VAL A 275 -17.39 13.77 10.88
C VAL A 275 -16.34 13.72 11.99
N ILE A 276 -16.44 14.58 12.99
CA ILE A 276 -15.51 14.62 14.14
C ILE A 276 -15.62 13.33 14.96
N GLY A 277 -16.83 12.86 15.26
CA GLY A 277 -17.05 11.60 15.98
C GLY A 277 -16.41 10.42 15.26
N SER A 278 -16.65 10.27 13.94
CA SER A 278 -16.06 9.20 13.14
C SER A 278 -14.52 9.28 13.06
N SER A 279 -13.93 10.47 13.13
CA SER A 279 -12.48 10.65 13.15
C SER A 279 -11.81 9.99 14.35
N GLY A 280 -12.46 9.98 15.52
CA GLY A 280 -11.96 9.27 16.70
C GLY A 280 -11.89 7.74 16.47
N TYR A 281 -12.92 7.15 15.85
CA TYR A 281 -12.95 5.72 15.51
C TYR A 281 -11.88 5.37 14.47
N LEU A 282 -11.73 6.21 13.45
CA LEU A 282 -10.69 6.04 12.46
C LEU A 282 -9.29 6.17 13.09
N ALA A 283 -9.07 7.09 14.04
CA ALA A 283 -7.80 7.24 14.73
C ALA A 283 -7.41 5.97 15.50
N VAL A 284 -8.35 5.31 16.19
CA VAL A 284 -8.10 4.04 16.88
C VAL A 284 -7.77 2.93 15.90
N LEU A 285 -8.53 2.80 14.80
CA LEU A 285 -8.27 1.81 13.74
C LEU A 285 -6.91 2.04 13.07
N ILE A 286 -6.58 3.29 12.76
CA ILE A 286 -5.31 3.69 12.14
C ILE A 286 -4.12 3.45 13.08
N SER A 287 -4.29 3.71 14.37
CA SER A 287 -3.27 3.36 15.39
C SER A 287 -3.00 1.86 15.41
N GLY A 288 -4.07 1.06 15.31
CA GLY A 288 -3.96 -0.39 15.12
C GLY A 288 -3.22 -0.76 13.85
N SER A 289 -3.52 -0.09 12.72
CA SER A 289 -2.83 -0.32 11.45
C SER A 289 -1.34 0.00 11.54
N PHE A 290 -0.97 1.11 12.17
CA PHE A 290 0.44 1.48 12.40
C PHE A 290 1.18 0.40 13.19
N VAL A 291 0.60 -0.02 14.32
CA VAL A 291 1.15 -1.13 15.13
C VAL A 291 1.19 -2.42 14.32
N GLY A 292 0.16 -2.68 13.52
CA GLY A 292 0.07 -3.86 12.65
C GLY A 292 1.21 -3.95 11.65
N TYR A 293 1.57 -2.86 10.99
CA TYR A 293 2.73 -2.82 10.08
C TYR A 293 4.04 -3.16 10.80
N LEU A 294 4.28 -2.56 11.97
CA LEU A 294 5.51 -2.80 12.73
C LEU A 294 5.55 -4.23 13.31
N LEU A 295 4.45 -4.68 13.89
CA LEU A 295 4.30 -6.03 14.43
C LEU A 295 4.41 -7.08 13.32
N GLY A 296 3.81 -6.82 12.17
CA GLY A 296 3.87 -7.69 11.00
C GLY A 296 5.28 -7.86 10.48
N ALA A 297 6.07 -6.77 10.42
CA ALA A 297 7.48 -6.85 10.04
C ALA A 297 8.28 -7.74 10.99
N TRP A 298 8.08 -7.59 12.30
CA TRP A 298 8.74 -8.39 13.33
C TRP A 298 8.29 -9.86 13.33
N LEU A 299 6.98 -10.11 13.20
CA LEU A 299 6.42 -11.47 13.14
C LEU A 299 6.88 -12.21 11.88
N ALA A 300 6.91 -11.54 10.72
CA ALA A 300 7.38 -12.14 9.47
C ALA A 300 8.78 -12.76 9.63
N ASP A 301 9.67 -12.11 10.34
CA ASP A 301 11.03 -12.62 10.58
C ASP A 301 11.06 -13.70 11.68
N ARG A 302 10.14 -13.64 12.65
CA ARG A 302 10.17 -14.51 13.83
C ARG A 302 9.40 -15.83 13.65
N ILE A 303 8.18 -15.76 13.10
CA ILE A 303 7.33 -16.96 12.91
C ILE A 303 7.28 -17.45 11.46
N GLY A 304 7.72 -16.61 10.51
CA GLY A 304 7.68 -16.88 9.08
C GLY A 304 6.63 -16.07 8.35
N ARG A 305 6.74 -16.03 7.03
CA ARG A 305 5.86 -15.25 6.16
C ARG A 305 4.48 -15.89 6.07
N ARG A 306 4.44 -17.21 5.82
CA ARG A 306 3.21 -17.98 5.67
C ARG A 306 2.34 -17.96 6.94
N PRO A 307 2.84 -18.24 8.16
CA PRO A 307 2.06 -18.12 9.39
C PRO A 307 1.52 -16.70 9.63
N LEU A 308 2.30 -15.66 9.32
CA LEU A 308 1.83 -14.28 9.42
C LEU A 308 0.58 -14.05 8.56
N PHE A 309 0.60 -14.48 7.28
CA PHE A 309 -0.55 -14.32 6.38
C PHE A 309 -1.77 -15.10 6.86
N ILE A 310 -1.58 -16.34 7.32
CA ILE A 310 -2.67 -17.19 7.84
C ILE A 310 -3.30 -16.55 9.08
N LEU A 311 -2.50 -16.16 10.07
CA LEU A 311 -3.00 -15.57 11.31
C LEU A 311 -3.69 -14.22 11.05
N SER A 312 -3.07 -13.36 10.24
CA SER A 312 -3.66 -12.06 9.91
C SER A 312 -4.97 -12.20 9.13
N SER A 313 -5.07 -13.13 8.17
CA SER A 313 -6.31 -13.32 7.39
C SER A 313 -7.44 -13.85 8.26
N ILE A 314 -7.18 -14.84 9.12
CA ILE A 314 -8.19 -15.37 10.05
C ILE A 314 -8.64 -14.27 11.02
N ALA A 315 -7.70 -13.55 11.62
CA ALA A 315 -8.02 -12.44 12.53
C ALA A 315 -8.81 -11.34 11.82
N ALA A 316 -8.45 -10.97 10.59
CA ALA A 316 -9.15 -9.95 9.83
C ALA A 316 -10.58 -10.40 9.45
N ILE A 317 -10.79 -11.66 9.06
CA ILE A 317 -12.12 -12.22 8.81
C ILE A 317 -13.00 -12.12 10.07
N VAL A 318 -12.50 -12.61 11.21
CA VAL A 318 -13.27 -12.59 12.46
C VAL A 318 -13.57 -11.16 12.87
N LEU A 319 -12.55 -10.29 12.87
CA LEU A 319 -12.70 -8.91 13.36
C LEU A 319 -13.56 -8.06 12.45
N VAL A 320 -13.53 -8.22 11.11
CA VAL A 320 -14.42 -7.48 10.23
C VAL A 320 -15.87 -7.91 10.43
N LEU A 321 -16.14 -9.21 10.56
CA LEU A 321 -17.48 -9.71 10.88
C LEU A 321 -17.98 -9.12 12.20
N VAL A 322 -17.17 -9.24 13.26
CA VAL A 322 -17.52 -8.69 14.58
C VAL A 322 -17.77 -7.18 14.53
N TYR A 323 -16.89 -6.43 13.83
CA TYR A 323 -16.97 -4.96 13.77
C TYR A 323 -18.18 -4.46 12.99
N THR A 324 -18.56 -5.14 11.91
CA THR A 324 -19.59 -4.64 10.99
C THR A 324 -20.99 -5.22 11.26
N THR A 325 -21.11 -6.46 11.76
CA THR A 325 -22.41 -7.15 11.84
C THR A 325 -22.97 -7.25 13.25
N LEU A 326 -22.14 -7.19 14.30
CA LEU A 326 -22.65 -7.33 15.66
C LEU A 326 -23.13 -5.99 16.24
N PRO A 327 -24.26 -5.98 16.99
CA PRO A 327 -24.87 -4.77 17.53
C PRO A 327 -24.19 -4.27 18.81
N PHE A 328 -22.87 -4.09 18.76
CA PHE A 328 -22.14 -3.55 19.90
C PHE A 328 -22.41 -2.07 20.13
N SER A 329 -22.24 -1.64 21.39
CA SER A 329 -22.23 -0.22 21.72
C SER A 329 -21.10 0.51 21.00
N ASN A 330 -21.28 1.80 20.79
CA ASN A 330 -20.28 2.63 20.13
C ASN A 330 -18.91 2.57 20.86
N THR A 331 -18.90 2.48 22.18
CA THR A 331 -17.65 2.36 22.99
C THR A 331 -16.91 1.06 22.69
N VAL A 332 -17.59 -0.08 22.64
CA VAL A 332 -16.97 -1.37 22.31
C VAL A 332 -16.43 -1.34 20.88
N MET A 333 -17.23 -0.82 19.93
CA MET A 333 -16.84 -0.71 18.54
C MET A 333 -15.61 0.19 18.35
N LEU A 334 -15.49 1.29 19.10
CA LEU A 334 -14.31 2.16 19.09
C LEU A 334 -13.03 1.34 19.33
N TRP A 335 -13.01 0.53 20.40
CA TRP A 335 -11.82 -0.25 20.77
C TRP A 335 -11.58 -1.44 19.85
N LEU A 336 -12.63 -2.03 19.28
CA LEU A 336 -12.51 -3.09 18.27
C LEU A 336 -11.83 -2.60 16.97
N GLY A 337 -11.84 -1.30 16.71
CA GLY A 337 -11.10 -0.71 15.59
C GLY A 337 -9.59 -0.98 15.67
N PHE A 338 -9.01 -0.99 16.87
CA PHE A 338 -7.57 -1.24 17.04
C PHE A 338 -7.14 -2.63 16.55
N PRO A 339 -7.67 -3.75 17.08
CA PRO A 339 -7.29 -5.08 16.60
C PRO A 339 -7.67 -5.31 15.13
N LEU A 340 -8.76 -4.71 14.62
CA LEU A 340 -9.10 -4.74 13.21
C LEU A 340 -8.01 -4.06 12.35
N GLY A 341 -7.52 -2.90 12.79
CA GLY A 341 -6.41 -2.20 12.15
C GLY A 341 -5.14 -3.05 12.14
N VAL A 342 -4.78 -3.68 13.26
CA VAL A 342 -3.62 -4.59 13.34
C VAL A 342 -3.74 -5.73 12.33
N ALA A 343 -4.86 -6.45 12.33
CA ALA A 343 -5.05 -7.63 11.51
C ALA A 343 -5.08 -7.31 10.00
N SER A 344 -5.71 -6.19 9.63
CA SER A 344 -5.85 -5.76 8.24
C SER A 344 -4.60 -5.11 7.64
N SER A 345 -3.54 -4.90 8.43
CA SER A 345 -2.32 -4.22 7.97
C SER A 345 -1.04 -5.04 8.15
N ALA A 346 -0.98 -5.96 9.12
CA ALA A 346 0.22 -6.71 9.47
C ALA A 346 0.82 -7.51 8.31
N TYR A 347 0.00 -8.11 7.47
CA TYR A 347 0.45 -8.92 6.35
C TYR A 347 1.18 -8.13 5.26
N PHE A 348 0.90 -6.83 5.08
CA PHE A 348 1.58 -6.03 4.06
C PHE A 348 3.09 -5.94 4.29
N SER A 349 3.53 -5.91 5.55
CA SER A 349 4.96 -5.84 5.89
C SER A 349 5.73 -7.10 5.48
N GLY A 350 5.07 -8.25 5.43
CA GLY A 350 5.66 -9.51 4.97
C GLY A 350 5.64 -9.69 3.45
N MET A 351 4.72 -9.02 2.72
CA MET A 351 4.48 -9.29 1.31
C MET A 351 5.69 -8.99 0.42
N GLY A 352 6.39 -7.89 0.66
CA GLY A 352 7.54 -7.50 -0.15
C GLY A 352 8.65 -8.56 -0.12
N ALA A 353 9.07 -8.97 1.07
CA ALA A 353 10.06 -10.02 1.26
C ALA A 353 9.57 -11.36 0.69
N PHE A 354 8.33 -11.73 0.97
CA PHE A 354 7.75 -12.99 0.51
C PHE A 354 7.75 -13.10 -1.01
N PHE A 355 7.27 -12.08 -1.71
CA PHE A 355 7.27 -12.08 -3.17
C PHE A 355 8.68 -12.14 -3.77
N THR A 356 9.66 -11.47 -3.17
CA THR A 356 11.06 -11.57 -3.64
C THR A 356 11.65 -12.95 -3.41
N GLU A 357 11.28 -13.65 -2.33
CA GLU A 357 11.75 -14.97 -1.96
C GLU A 357 11.12 -16.11 -2.79
N LEU A 358 9.93 -15.85 -3.39
CA LEU A 358 9.22 -16.84 -4.21
C LEU A 358 9.84 -17.02 -5.61
N PHE A 359 10.46 -15.98 -6.17
CA PHE A 359 10.95 -16.00 -7.54
C PHE A 359 12.48 -16.11 -7.63
N PRO A 360 13.03 -16.78 -8.67
CA PRO A 360 14.45 -16.79 -8.97
C PRO A 360 14.99 -15.38 -9.15
N THR A 361 16.27 -15.14 -8.86
CA THR A 361 16.89 -13.81 -8.88
C THR A 361 16.65 -13.06 -10.20
N ARG A 362 16.79 -13.77 -11.33
CA ARG A 362 16.58 -13.22 -12.69
C ARG A 362 15.17 -12.69 -12.92
N LEU A 363 14.14 -13.32 -12.33
CA LEU A 363 12.71 -13.01 -12.53
C LEU A 363 12.06 -12.32 -11.33
N ARG A 364 12.82 -12.02 -10.28
CA ARG A 364 12.33 -11.51 -9.00
C ARG A 364 11.55 -10.20 -9.15
N GLY A 365 12.11 -9.23 -9.88
CA GLY A 365 11.44 -7.95 -10.13
C GLY A 365 10.14 -8.10 -10.90
N SER A 366 10.15 -8.92 -11.97
CA SER A 366 8.96 -9.20 -12.78
C SER A 366 7.90 -9.95 -11.98
N GLY A 367 8.29 -10.98 -11.22
CA GLY A 367 7.36 -11.79 -10.42
C GLY A 367 6.72 -11.01 -9.28
N GLN A 368 7.51 -10.26 -8.52
CA GLN A 368 7.01 -9.39 -7.45
C GLN A 368 6.12 -8.27 -8.01
N GLY A 369 6.58 -7.60 -9.07
CA GLY A 369 5.82 -6.53 -9.71
C GLY A 369 4.49 -7.02 -10.26
N PHE A 370 4.47 -8.18 -10.92
CA PHE A 370 3.23 -8.80 -11.38
C PHE A 370 2.30 -9.15 -10.22
N ALA A 371 2.77 -9.92 -9.24
CA ALA A 371 1.93 -10.37 -8.12
C ALA A 371 1.31 -9.20 -7.36
N TYR A 372 2.08 -8.15 -7.09
CA TYR A 372 1.61 -6.99 -6.37
C TYR A 372 0.62 -6.14 -7.20
N ASN A 373 0.97 -5.81 -8.45
CA ASN A 373 0.13 -4.91 -9.26
C ASN A 373 -1.09 -5.61 -9.85
N PHE A 374 -1.00 -6.89 -10.21
CA PHE A 374 -2.17 -7.68 -10.59
C PHE A 374 -3.13 -7.81 -9.41
N GLY A 375 -2.59 -8.11 -8.22
CA GLY A 375 -3.38 -8.15 -6.98
C GLY A 375 -4.07 -6.82 -6.69
N ARG A 376 -3.37 -5.70 -6.90
CA ARG A 376 -3.94 -4.34 -6.77
C ARG A 376 -5.06 -4.11 -7.77
N GLY A 377 -4.86 -4.47 -9.03
CA GLY A 377 -5.85 -4.29 -10.10
C GLY A 377 -7.14 -5.06 -9.84
N ILE A 378 -7.06 -6.34 -9.47
CA ILE A 378 -8.24 -7.15 -9.14
C ILE A 378 -8.84 -6.72 -7.79
N GLY A 379 -8.01 -6.48 -6.78
CA GLY A 379 -8.45 -5.96 -5.47
C GLY A 379 -9.15 -4.61 -5.55
N ALA A 380 -8.86 -3.82 -6.58
CA ALA A 380 -9.52 -2.55 -6.87
C ALA A 380 -11.03 -2.67 -7.13
N LEU A 381 -11.51 -3.83 -7.57
CA LEU A 381 -12.93 -4.04 -7.83
C LEU A 381 -13.77 -4.08 -6.55
N PHE A 382 -13.18 -4.43 -5.41
CA PHE A 382 -13.91 -4.64 -4.16
C PHE A 382 -14.65 -3.39 -3.67
N PRO A 383 -14.10 -2.17 -3.68
CA PRO A 383 -14.86 -0.96 -3.33
C PRO A 383 -16.13 -0.77 -4.17
N THR A 384 -16.04 -0.98 -5.48
CA THR A 384 -17.22 -0.89 -6.36
C THR A 384 -18.25 -1.96 -6.03
N LEU A 385 -17.82 -3.20 -5.86
CA LEU A 385 -18.70 -4.32 -5.53
C LEU A 385 -19.40 -4.12 -4.19
N VAL A 386 -18.69 -3.64 -3.16
CA VAL A 386 -19.30 -3.24 -1.87
C VAL A 386 -20.33 -2.14 -2.10
N GLY A 387 -20.01 -1.13 -2.87
CA GLY A 387 -20.89 -0.01 -3.17
C GLY A 387 -22.19 -0.46 -3.84
N TYR A 388 -22.10 -1.29 -4.89
CA TYR A 388 -23.28 -1.80 -5.59
C TYR A 388 -24.14 -2.74 -4.69
N LEU A 389 -23.51 -3.67 -3.97
CA LEU A 389 -24.23 -4.56 -3.09
C LEU A 389 -24.95 -3.79 -1.97
N SER A 390 -24.37 -2.68 -1.51
CA SER A 390 -24.97 -1.82 -0.47
C SER A 390 -26.27 -1.12 -0.92
N GLY A 391 -26.64 -1.21 -2.20
CA GLY A 391 -27.93 -0.78 -2.70
C GLY A 391 -29.07 -1.75 -2.37
N THR A 392 -28.75 -3.00 -2.04
CA THR A 392 -29.74 -4.06 -1.72
C THR A 392 -29.67 -4.55 -0.28
N VAL A 393 -28.50 -4.43 0.37
CA VAL A 393 -28.26 -4.80 1.76
C VAL A 393 -27.61 -3.63 2.52
N ALA A 394 -27.55 -3.71 3.86
CA ALA A 394 -26.82 -2.73 4.66
C ALA A 394 -25.35 -2.63 4.22
N LEU A 395 -24.77 -1.42 4.26
CA LEU A 395 -23.36 -1.19 3.87
C LEU A 395 -22.41 -2.03 4.72
N SER A 396 -22.70 -2.16 6.02
CA SER A 396 -21.97 -3.03 6.96
C SER A 396 -21.92 -4.48 6.49
N THR A 397 -23.06 -5.03 6.02
CA THR A 397 -23.14 -6.39 5.47
C THR A 397 -22.37 -6.52 4.16
N ALA A 398 -22.45 -5.53 3.27
CA ALA A 398 -21.70 -5.53 2.02
C ALA A 398 -20.19 -5.51 2.27
N ILE A 399 -19.71 -4.68 3.21
CA ILE A 399 -18.30 -4.66 3.63
C ILE A 399 -17.88 -6.03 4.16
N ALA A 400 -18.68 -6.64 5.06
CA ALA A 400 -18.40 -7.94 5.63
C ALA A 400 -18.23 -9.02 4.56
N ILE A 401 -19.19 -9.13 3.64
CA ILE A 401 -19.18 -10.14 2.56
C ILE A 401 -17.89 -10.04 1.74
N PHE A 402 -17.61 -8.86 1.20
CA PHE A 402 -16.47 -8.70 0.31
C PHE A 402 -15.13 -8.74 1.03
N ALA A 403 -15.02 -8.26 2.28
CA ALA A 403 -13.83 -8.40 3.08
C ALA A 403 -13.54 -9.88 3.42
N VAL A 404 -14.57 -10.66 3.78
CA VAL A 404 -14.44 -12.10 4.05
C VAL A 404 -14.01 -12.85 2.79
N ILE A 405 -14.60 -12.56 1.64
CA ILE A 405 -14.17 -13.14 0.35
C ILE A 405 -12.69 -12.82 0.10
N ALA A 406 -12.29 -11.56 0.22
CA ALA A 406 -10.92 -11.14 -0.04
C ALA A 406 -9.92 -11.79 0.92
N TYR A 407 -10.15 -11.72 2.23
CA TYR A 407 -9.27 -12.37 3.20
C TYR A 407 -9.31 -13.90 3.12
N GLY A 408 -10.42 -14.48 2.64
CA GLY A 408 -10.51 -15.90 2.28
C GLY A 408 -9.55 -16.26 1.13
N LEU A 409 -9.48 -15.42 0.08
CA LEU A 409 -8.50 -15.58 -1.01
C LEU A 409 -7.05 -15.47 -0.50
N LEU A 410 -6.77 -14.51 0.39
CA LEU A 410 -5.47 -14.38 1.06
C LEU A 410 -5.11 -15.64 1.83
N LEU A 411 -6.05 -16.18 2.64
CA LEU A 411 -5.88 -17.38 3.43
C LEU A 411 -5.60 -18.61 2.55
N VAL A 412 -6.41 -18.82 1.51
CA VAL A 412 -6.24 -19.96 0.58
C VAL A 412 -4.88 -19.88 -0.11
N ALA A 413 -4.49 -18.70 -0.60
CA ALA A 413 -3.19 -18.52 -1.24
C ALA A 413 -2.04 -18.80 -0.26
N ALA A 414 -2.13 -18.31 0.99
CA ALA A 414 -1.13 -18.53 2.02
C ALA A 414 -1.01 -20.01 2.42
N LEU A 415 -2.11 -20.76 2.43
CA LEU A 415 -2.10 -22.20 2.71
C LEU A 415 -1.43 -23.01 1.59
N LEU A 416 -1.55 -22.57 0.34
CA LEU A 416 -1.06 -23.26 -0.85
C LEU A 416 0.36 -22.87 -1.26
N LEU A 417 0.87 -21.72 -0.79
CA LEU A 417 2.23 -21.25 -1.03
C LEU A 417 3.21 -21.83 0.00
N PRO A 418 4.48 -22.05 -0.39
CA PRO A 418 5.51 -22.54 0.53
C PRO A 418 5.91 -21.47 1.55
N GLU A 419 6.46 -21.90 2.71
CA GLU A 419 7.17 -20.99 3.61
C GLU A 419 8.51 -20.62 3.00
N THR A 420 8.89 -19.34 3.13
CA THR A 420 10.14 -18.83 2.55
C THR A 420 11.13 -18.31 3.60
N ARG A 421 10.79 -18.39 4.88
CA ARG A 421 11.66 -17.95 5.97
C ARG A 421 13.02 -18.65 5.91
N GLY A 422 14.10 -17.86 5.96
CA GLY A 422 15.47 -18.38 5.95
C GLY A 422 15.96 -18.83 4.57
N LYS A 423 15.18 -18.67 3.51
CA LYS A 423 15.63 -18.97 2.15
C LYS A 423 16.77 -18.03 1.75
N VAL A 424 17.94 -18.59 1.54
CA VAL A 424 19.09 -17.83 1.03
C VAL A 424 18.81 -17.47 -0.43
N LEU A 425 18.86 -16.17 -0.72
CA LEU A 425 18.72 -15.66 -2.08
C LEU A 425 20.01 -16.01 -2.84
N GLN A 426 20.04 -17.13 -3.56
CA GLN A 426 21.17 -17.50 -4.40
C GLN A 426 21.25 -16.53 -5.59
N ALA A 427 22.46 -16.01 -5.86
CA ALA A 427 22.75 -15.47 -7.16
C ALA A 427 22.71 -16.63 -8.14
N ASP A 428 21.91 -16.52 -9.21
CA ASP A 428 21.94 -17.50 -10.29
C ASP A 428 23.38 -17.56 -10.82
N GLY A 429 24.01 -18.74 -10.76
CA GLY A 429 25.34 -19.00 -11.28
C GLY A 429 25.35 -18.95 -12.81
#